data_e33df14eaab36cc9e9c7a7f00e7c06eb
#
_entry.id   e33df14eaab36cc9e9c7a7f00e7c06eb
#
_cell.length_a   1.000
_cell.length_b   1.000
_cell.length_c   1.000
_cell.angle_alpha   90.00
_cell.angle_beta   90.00
_cell.angle_gamma   90.00
#
_symmetry.space_group_name_H-M   'P 1'
#
loop_
_entity.id
_entity.type
_entity.pdbx_description
1 polymer ?
#
loop_
_entity_poly.entity_id
_entity_poly.type
_entity_poly.pdbx_seq_one_letter_code
_entity_poly.pdbx_strand_id
1 'polypeptide(L)'
;AYKWIRKNELIITTGYTIREDLDAQLRLARQAWADDAAGLAIKFGRYIGKVPSEMIELCNRLDFPLIALPDEIPYIDITHPIMTGIINLQAEELAYSDDVYKKLTKVALETNSIERIAEELSGILGKEVHIYPHNLSKEALSSMDKFKVFPIMIKSSNYGYIAVKSLIPLTEKEMIAIEHAKVLAALQRINYELATESHWNERRDLLDDLISGKPVNWDLVSARAAEFGFSLEGEKCVCIIDIDRYSAYLLRNKLTERESMMFRRSFYHIVQDTVRVYGHIGLNFLTAQQNDKIILLCPSGDDISMDWDKILRIIREKLGKLGNGVTATCAISNDVKNIMEIPHAYKTAQHLITLSRKIYGEGHTIRQKDAELYLILEKIDSISLSNSLLAPVLRSKKKDEYLLTLRTYLACDSNVSEAAEKLFIHRNTMQYRLKQIEKLIGQPMDSAETKTLLWLLLKAHELL
;
A
#
# COMPACT_ATOMS: atom_id res chain seq x y z
N ALA A 1 15.72 -58.46 1.63
CA ALA A 1 15.91 -58.66 3.07
C ALA A 1 16.31 -57.41 3.87
N TYR A 2 16.68 -56.30 3.24
CA TYR A 2 17.27 -55.13 3.93
C TYR A 2 16.41 -53.85 3.84
N LYS A 3 15.11 -53.93 3.72
CA LYS A 3 14.15 -52.78 3.60
C LYS A 3 14.08 -51.87 4.83
N TRP A 4 14.82 -52.15 5.87
CA TRP A 4 14.83 -51.42 7.14
C TRP A 4 16.00 -50.46 7.30
N ILE A 5 16.98 -50.48 6.38
CA ILE A 5 18.12 -49.55 6.40
C ILE A 5 17.63 -48.13 5.97
N ARG A 6 18.00 -47.14 6.75
CA ARG A 6 17.66 -45.74 6.46
C ARG A 6 18.92 -44.90 6.31
N LYS A 7 18.77 -43.82 5.62
CA LYS A 7 19.83 -42.80 5.41
C LYS A 7 20.40 -42.31 6.75
N ASN A 8 21.73 -42.17 6.80
CA ASN A 8 22.50 -41.70 7.96
C ASN A 8 22.44 -42.58 9.22
N GLU A 9 21.95 -43.81 9.13
CA GLU A 9 21.97 -44.76 10.24
C GLU A 9 23.29 -45.53 10.27
N LEU A 10 23.87 -45.73 11.48
CA LEU A 10 24.97 -46.68 11.71
C LEU A 10 24.39 -48.07 11.93
N ILE A 11 24.70 -49.02 11.03
CA ILE A 11 24.27 -50.40 11.14
C ILE A 11 25.23 -51.15 12.05
N ILE A 12 24.73 -51.72 13.15
CA ILE A 12 25.53 -52.56 14.04
C ILE A 12 25.00 -53.99 13.99
N THR A 13 25.86 -54.97 13.65
CA THR A 13 25.45 -56.35 13.50
C THR A 13 26.52 -57.33 13.99
N THR A 14 26.10 -58.55 14.39
CA THR A 14 27.00 -59.69 14.62
C THR A 14 27.26 -60.46 13.35
N GLY A 15 26.52 -60.25 12.27
CA GLY A 15 26.59 -61.01 11.03
C GLY A 15 26.18 -62.47 11.16
N TYR A 16 25.47 -62.83 12.23
CA TYR A 16 25.15 -64.27 12.53
C TYR A 16 24.50 -65.02 11.38
N THR A 17 23.51 -64.40 10.73
CA THR A 17 22.75 -65.04 9.63
C THR A 17 23.54 -65.14 8.32
N ILE A 18 24.65 -64.43 8.20
CA ILE A 18 25.48 -64.32 6.98
C ILE A 18 26.91 -64.77 7.26
N ARG A 19 27.17 -65.46 8.40
CA ARG A 19 28.52 -65.77 8.87
C ARG A 19 29.33 -66.66 7.93
N GLU A 20 28.65 -67.54 7.17
CA GLU A 20 29.27 -68.52 6.26
C GLU A 20 29.11 -68.13 4.77
N ASP A 21 28.48 -67.00 4.48
CA ASP A 21 28.20 -66.56 3.12
C ASP A 21 28.87 -65.18 2.86
N LEU A 22 30.07 -65.24 2.25
CA LEU A 22 30.84 -64.04 1.89
C LEU A 22 30.04 -63.11 0.93
N ASP A 23 29.34 -63.72 -0.03
CA ASP A 23 28.54 -62.92 -0.97
C ASP A 23 27.40 -62.19 -0.27
N ALA A 24 26.78 -62.81 0.74
CA ALA A 24 25.76 -62.11 1.56
C ALA A 24 26.36 -60.97 2.40
N GLN A 25 27.58 -61.17 2.91
CA GLN A 25 28.30 -60.09 3.62
C GLN A 25 28.64 -58.94 2.72
N LEU A 26 29.11 -59.16 1.50
CA LEU A 26 29.39 -58.15 0.51
C LEU A 26 28.10 -57.44 0.02
N ARG A 27 27.01 -58.23 -0.14
CA ARG A 27 25.68 -57.63 -0.47
C ARG A 27 25.18 -56.73 0.63
N LEU A 28 25.39 -57.08 1.92
CA LEU A 28 25.02 -56.18 3.05
C LEU A 28 25.75 -54.85 2.99
N ALA A 29 27.08 -54.86 2.76
CA ALA A 29 27.88 -53.66 2.66
C ALA A 29 27.45 -52.80 1.46
N ARG A 30 27.22 -53.40 0.28
CA ARG A 30 26.73 -52.67 -0.91
C ARG A 30 25.35 -52.04 -0.70
N GLN A 31 24.44 -52.80 -0.05
CA GLN A 31 23.10 -52.31 0.21
C GLN A 31 23.11 -51.15 1.23
N ALA A 32 23.90 -51.30 2.30
CA ALA A 32 24.05 -50.25 3.30
C ALA A 32 24.60 -48.92 2.66
N TRP A 33 25.59 -49.05 1.79
CA TRP A 33 26.11 -47.91 1.02
C TRP A 33 25.04 -47.35 0.07
N ALA A 34 24.31 -48.18 -0.67
CA ALA A 34 23.29 -47.78 -1.62
C ALA A 34 22.09 -47.08 -0.97
N ASP A 35 21.79 -47.40 0.28
CA ASP A 35 20.73 -46.81 1.10
C ASP A 35 21.23 -45.59 1.92
N ASP A 36 22.43 -45.06 1.59
CA ASP A 36 23.04 -43.90 2.27
C ASP A 36 23.22 -44.10 3.80
N ALA A 37 23.47 -45.29 4.29
CA ALA A 37 23.81 -45.54 5.69
C ALA A 37 25.13 -44.85 6.05
N ALA A 38 25.28 -44.38 7.31
CA ALA A 38 26.49 -43.71 7.79
C ALA A 38 27.70 -44.63 7.91
N GLY A 39 27.48 -45.94 8.03
CA GLY A 39 28.54 -46.94 8.13
C GLY A 39 28.01 -48.30 8.57
N LEU A 40 28.90 -49.29 8.52
CA LEU A 40 28.62 -50.67 8.92
C LEU A 40 29.60 -51.09 10.03
N ALA A 41 29.09 -51.39 11.21
CA ALA A 41 29.85 -51.88 12.34
C ALA A 41 29.54 -53.39 12.56
N ILE A 42 30.57 -54.23 12.51
CA ILE A 42 30.41 -55.69 12.65
C ILE A 42 31.22 -56.19 13.85
N LYS A 43 30.58 -56.99 14.72
CA LYS A 43 31.26 -57.73 15.81
C LYS A 43 31.94 -58.90 15.25
N PHE A 44 33.27 -58.95 15.32
CA PHE A 44 34.12 -60.08 14.90
C PHE A 44 34.56 -60.85 16.11
N GLY A 45 34.86 -62.17 15.89
CA GLY A 45 35.36 -63.09 16.90
C GLY A 45 34.39 -64.18 17.22
N ARG A 46 33.10 -63.96 17.39
CA ARG A 46 32.11 -64.92 17.80
C ARG A 46 31.47 -65.66 16.63
N TYR A 47 31.04 -65.00 15.62
CA TYR A 47 30.31 -65.56 14.48
C TYR A 47 31.09 -65.41 13.17
N ILE A 48 31.70 -64.24 12.96
CA ILE A 48 32.63 -63.96 11.86
C ILE A 48 34.02 -63.80 12.48
N GLY A 49 34.93 -64.76 12.19
CA GLY A 49 36.23 -64.79 12.85
C GLY A 49 37.15 -63.63 12.56
N LYS A 50 37.20 -63.17 11.30
CA LYS A 50 37.98 -62.00 10.83
C LYS A 50 37.21 -61.28 9.76
N VAL A 51 37.51 -60.02 9.61
CA VAL A 51 36.99 -59.19 8.50
C VAL A 51 37.53 -59.72 7.19
N PRO A 52 36.68 -60.10 6.22
CA PRO A 52 37.15 -60.58 4.92
C PRO A 52 37.88 -59.46 4.17
N SER A 53 39.01 -59.79 3.53
CA SER A 53 39.78 -58.80 2.70
C SER A 53 38.93 -58.22 1.61
N GLU A 54 38.07 -58.99 0.99
CA GLU A 54 37.14 -58.57 -0.07
C GLU A 54 36.13 -57.52 0.41
N MET A 55 35.72 -57.64 1.69
CA MET A 55 34.83 -56.66 2.30
C MET A 55 35.53 -55.33 2.55
N ILE A 56 36.79 -55.37 3.04
CA ILE A 56 37.60 -54.16 3.23
C ILE A 56 37.86 -53.46 1.90
N GLU A 57 38.26 -54.22 0.87
CA GLU A 57 38.47 -53.67 -0.49
C GLU A 57 37.20 -53.08 -1.08
N LEU A 58 36.06 -53.75 -0.87
CA LEU A 58 34.76 -53.22 -1.30
C LEU A 58 34.41 -51.89 -0.61
N CYS A 59 34.51 -51.84 0.71
CA CYS A 59 34.19 -50.63 1.48
C CYS A 59 35.13 -49.47 1.16
N ASN A 60 36.44 -49.76 0.97
CA ASN A 60 37.42 -48.77 0.53
C ASN A 60 37.11 -48.20 -0.88
N ARG A 61 36.67 -49.04 -1.83
CA ARG A 61 36.28 -48.60 -3.16
C ARG A 61 35.01 -47.72 -3.16
N LEU A 62 34.11 -48.01 -2.21
CA LEU A 62 32.84 -47.26 -2.06
C LEU A 62 32.95 -46.05 -1.14
N ASP A 63 34.13 -45.80 -0.56
CA ASP A 63 34.35 -44.77 0.47
C ASP A 63 33.31 -44.89 1.62
N PHE A 64 33.06 -46.18 2.02
CA PHE A 64 32.03 -46.52 2.99
C PHE A 64 32.66 -46.98 4.30
N PRO A 65 32.34 -46.35 5.47
CA PRO A 65 32.94 -46.68 6.75
C PRO A 65 32.62 -48.13 7.20
N LEU A 66 33.64 -48.97 7.39
CA LEU A 66 33.53 -50.28 7.97
C LEU A 66 34.25 -50.33 9.32
N ILE A 67 33.54 -50.63 10.39
CA ILE A 67 34.04 -50.62 11.76
C ILE A 67 34.08 -52.05 12.30
N ALA A 68 35.26 -52.50 12.70
CA ALA A 68 35.43 -53.78 13.39
C ALA A 68 35.22 -53.59 14.90
N LEU A 69 34.23 -54.29 15.45
CA LEU A 69 33.92 -54.26 16.87
C LEU A 69 34.39 -55.55 17.55
N PRO A 70 35.20 -55.46 18.63
CA PRO A 70 35.57 -56.62 19.45
C PRO A 70 34.33 -57.28 20.08
N ASP A 71 34.33 -58.60 20.22
CA ASP A 71 33.18 -59.33 20.77
C ASP A 71 32.94 -59.09 22.26
N GLU A 72 34.00 -58.71 22.99
CA GLU A 72 33.92 -58.38 24.41
C GLU A 72 33.16 -57.07 24.73
N ILE A 73 33.03 -56.15 23.76
CA ILE A 73 32.37 -54.89 24.02
C ILE A 73 30.85 -55.09 23.96
N PRO A 74 30.09 -54.85 25.05
CA PRO A 74 28.64 -54.87 25.05
C PRO A 74 28.06 -53.80 24.10
N TYR A 75 26.92 -54.08 23.46
CA TYR A 75 26.27 -53.08 22.61
C TYR A 75 25.92 -51.81 23.37
N ILE A 76 25.60 -51.88 24.65
CA ILE A 76 25.27 -50.72 25.49
C ILE A 76 26.43 -49.74 25.60
N ASP A 77 27.67 -50.24 25.65
CA ASP A 77 28.86 -49.42 25.74
C ASP A 77 29.19 -48.68 24.43
N ILE A 78 28.60 -49.12 23.32
CA ILE A 78 28.68 -48.46 22.02
C ILE A 78 27.52 -47.49 21.85
N THR A 79 26.28 -47.95 22.10
CA THR A 79 25.08 -47.16 21.82
C THR A 79 24.88 -46.02 22.82
N HIS A 80 25.21 -46.21 24.12
CA HIS A 80 25.02 -45.23 25.14
C HIS A 80 25.85 -43.91 24.91
N PRO A 81 27.18 -43.96 24.62
CA PRO A 81 27.95 -42.76 24.32
C PRO A 81 27.45 -42.04 23.06
N ILE A 82 27.06 -42.79 22.02
CA ILE A 82 26.51 -42.21 20.78
C ILE A 82 25.20 -41.48 21.07
N MET A 83 24.28 -42.14 21.77
CA MET A 83 22.99 -41.53 22.14
C MET A 83 23.17 -40.34 23.04
N THR A 84 24.09 -40.40 24.01
CA THR A 84 24.42 -39.27 24.89
C THR A 84 25.00 -38.09 24.09
N GLY A 85 25.89 -38.38 23.12
CA GLY A 85 26.44 -37.38 22.24
C GLY A 85 25.36 -36.68 21.39
N ILE A 86 24.44 -37.46 20.82
CA ILE A 86 23.31 -36.93 20.04
C ILE A 86 22.41 -36.03 20.92
N ILE A 87 22.04 -36.53 22.11
CA ILE A 87 21.18 -35.79 23.06
C ILE A 87 21.87 -34.50 23.51
N ASN A 88 23.15 -34.50 23.78
CA ASN A 88 23.91 -33.34 24.17
C ASN A 88 23.95 -32.28 23.04
N LEU A 89 24.19 -32.70 21.79
CA LEU A 89 24.15 -31.79 20.63
C LEU A 89 22.76 -31.14 20.47
N GLN A 90 21.70 -31.94 20.56
CA GLN A 90 20.34 -31.44 20.50
C GLN A 90 20.00 -30.47 21.64
N ALA A 91 20.48 -30.78 22.86
CA ALA A 91 20.32 -29.93 24.03
C ALA A 91 21.06 -28.59 23.87
N GLU A 92 22.27 -28.60 23.30
CA GLU A 92 23.00 -27.35 22.98
C GLU A 92 22.30 -26.48 21.93
N GLU A 93 21.77 -27.10 20.88
CA GLU A 93 20.99 -26.37 19.83
C GLU A 93 19.72 -25.76 20.43
N LEU A 94 19.00 -26.51 21.26
CA LEU A 94 17.80 -26.03 21.92
C LEU A 94 18.11 -24.90 22.89
N ALA A 95 19.18 -25.02 23.67
CA ALA A 95 19.61 -23.96 24.61
C ALA A 95 20.01 -22.68 23.85
N TYR A 96 20.72 -22.83 22.73
CA TYR A 96 21.04 -21.69 21.87
C TYR A 96 19.78 -21.01 21.30
N SER A 97 18.86 -21.82 20.77
CA SER A 97 17.58 -21.32 20.23
C SER A 97 16.78 -20.54 21.29
N ASP A 98 16.72 -21.07 22.53
CA ASP A 98 16.01 -20.43 23.63
C ASP A 98 16.69 -19.09 24.06
N ASP A 99 18.02 -19.05 24.14
CA ASP A 99 18.77 -17.82 24.45
C ASP A 99 18.55 -16.72 23.39
N VAL A 100 18.64 -17.09 22.11
CA VAL A 100 18.37 -16.17 21.00
C VAL A 100 16.94 -15.66 21.05
N TYR A 101 15.97 -16.56 21.23
CA TYR A 101 14.56 -16.21 21.34
C TYR A 101 14.31 -15.21 22.50
N LYS A 102 14.87 -15.48 23.67
CA LYS A 102 14.74 -14.60 24.84
C LYS A 102 15.33 -13.20 24.59
N LYS A 103 16.53 -13.12 24.00
CA LYS A 103 17.18 -11.84 23.68
C LYS A 103 16.36 -11.01 22.70
N LEU A 104 15.97 -11.61 21.58
CA LEU A 104 15.20 -10.91 20.56
C LEU A 104 13.79 -10.54 21.05
N THR A 105 13.13 -11.42 21.83
CA THR A 105 11.80 -11.15 22.40
C THR A 105 11.86 -10.00 23.40
N LYS A 106 12.89 -9.95 24.26
CA LYS A 106 13.09 -8.84 25.19
C LYS A 106 13.16 -7.51 24.45
N VAL A 107 13.99 -7.42 23.42
CA VAL A 107 14.11 -6.20 22.58
C VAL A 107 12.78 -5.87 21.91
N ALA A 108 12.08 -6.85 21.37
CA ALA A 108 10.79 -6.64 20.72
C ALA A 108 9.70 -6.14 21.68
N LEU A 109 9.72 -6.55 22.95
CA LEU A 109 8.76 -6.10 23.97
C LEU A 109 9.12 -4.72 24.58
N GLU A 110 10.41 -4.43 24.72
CA GLU A 110 10.87 -3.15 25.29
C GLU A 110 10.80 -1.99 24.28
N THR A 111 10.88 -2.30 22.99
CA THR A 111 10.92 -1.27 21.93
C THR A 111 10.00 -1.64 20.77
N ASN A 112 9.18 -0.69 20.32
CA ASN A 112 8.36 -0.87 19.11
C ASN A 112 9.18 -0.57 17.83
N SER A 113 10.48 -0.90 17.81
CA SER A 113 11.39 -0.58 16.69
C SER A 113 11.93 -1.84 16.05
N ILE A 114 11.69 -1.96 14.75
CA ILE A 114 12.24 -3.03 13.90
C ILE A 114 13.76 -2.90 13.78
N GLU A 115 14.29 -1.66 13.81
CA GLU A 115 15.70 -1.35 13.75
C GLU A 115 16.44 -1.96 14.95
N ARG A 116 15.84 -1.93 16.15
CA ARG A 116 16.40 -2.57 17.33
C ARG A 116 16.48 -4.09 17.23
N ILE A 117 15.52 -4.72 16.58
CA ILE A 117 15.59 -6.16 16.29
C ILE A 117 16.74 -6.45 15.32
N ALA A 118 16.95 -5.59 14.30
CA ALA A 118 18.06 -5.73 13.38
C ALA A 118 19.44 -5.55 14.10
N GLU A 119 19.55 -4.58 14.99
CA GLU A 119 20.77 -4.33 15.79
C GLU A 119 21.08 -5.53 16.70
N GLU A 120 20.09 -6.07 17.41
CA GLU A 120 20.28 -7.23 18.29
C GLU A 120 20.66 -8.47 17.49
N LEU A 121 19.98 -8.73 16.35
CA LEU A 121 20.31 -9.81 15.45
C LEU A 121 21.73 -9.66 14.87
N SER A 122 22.14 -8.42 14.54
CA SER A 122 23.50 -8.11 14.10
C SER A 122 24.54 -8.46 15.19
N GLY A 123 24.25 -8.15 16.45
CA GLY A 123 25.07 -8.52 17.59
C GLY A 123 25.19 -10.03 17.78
N ILE A 124 24.08 -10.78 17.65
CA ILE A 124 24.03 -12.24 17.78
C ILE A 124 24.84 -12.91 16.66
N LEU A 125 24.69 -12.43 15.42
CA LEU A 125 25.34 -13.03 14.24
C LEU A 125 26.80 -12.56 14.06
N GLY A 126 27.20 -11.44 14.67
CA GLY A 126 28.47 -10.77 14.39
C GLY A 126 28.58 -10.28 12.93
N LYS A 127 27.45 -9.97 12.29
CA LYS A 127 27.33 -9.59 10.88
C LYS A 127 26.42 -8.38 10.75
N GLU A 128 26.61 -7.59 9.69
CA GLU A 128 25.73 -6.47 9.36
C GLU A 128 24.35 -7.02 8.92
N VAL A 129 23.28 -6.53 9.58
CA VAL A 129 21.89 -6.95 9.33
C VAL A 129 21.02 -5.72 9.13
N HIS A 130 20.15 -5.78 8.13
CA HIS A 130 19.13 -4.78 7.88
C HIS A 130 17.77 -5.44 7.70
N ILE A 131 16.70 -4.77 8.17
CA ILE A 131 15.32 -5.20 7.96
C ILE A 131 14.61 -4.16 7.09
N TYR A 132 14.11 -4.59 5.94
CA TYR A 132 13.47 -3.74 4.93
C TYR A 132 11.97 -3.98 4.86
N PRO A 133 11.18 -2.95 4.48
CA PRO A 133 9.75 -3.10 4.25
C PRO A 133 9.44 -3.96 3.00
N HIS A 134 8.21 -4.47 2.91
CA HIS A 134 7.77 -5.36 1.82
C HIS A 134 7.76 -4.74 0.42
N ASN A 135 7.72 -3.40 0.32
CA ASN A 135 7.66 -2.67 -0.95
C ASN A 135 9.03 -2.35 -1.55
N LEU A 136 10.08 -3.05 -1.12
CA LEU A 136 11.41 -2.90 -1.73
C LEU A 136 11.37 -3.34 -3.20
N SER A 137 11.87 -2.50 -4.10
CA SER A 137 11.88 -2.83 -5.52
C SER A 137 12.81 -4.01 -5.82
N LYS A 138 12.51 -4.78 -6.87
CA LYS A 138 13.36 -5.90 -7.29
C LYS A 138 14.78 -5.44 -7.65
N GLU A 139 14.90 -4.23 -8.20
CA GLU A 139 16.20 -3.63 -8.53
C GLU A 139 17.01 -3.33 -7.27
N ALA A 140 16.37 -2.81 -6.20
CA ALA A 140 17.03 -2.57 -4.93
C ALA A 140 17.50 -3.87 -4.26
N LEU A 141 16.71 -4.94 -4.35
CA LEU A 141 17.11 -6.28 -3.88
C LEU A 141 18.27 -6.87 -4.70
N SER A 142 18.27 -6.65 -6.02
CA SER A 142 19.33 -7.13 -6.92
C SER A 142 20.65 -6.40 -6.75
N SER A 143 20.64 -5.17 -6.23
CA SER A 143 21.86 -4.39 -5.95
C SER A 143 22.59 -4.79 -4.67
N MET A 144 22.04 -5.77 -3.92
CA MET A 144 22.59 -6.25 -2.64
C MET A 144 23.51 -7.47 -2.79
N ASP A 145 24.44 -7.44 -3.74
CA ASP A 145 25.33 -8.58 -4.08
C ASP A 145 26.09 -9.21 -2.89
N LYS A 146 26.28 -8.46 -1.79
CA LYS A 146 26.97 -8.92 -0.58
C LYS A 146 26.04 -9.38 0.53
N PHE A 147 24.73 -9.31 0.29
CA PHE A 147 23.73 -9.65 1.30
C PHE A 147 22.92 -10.89 0.89
N LYS A 148 22.68 -11.77 1.86
CA LYS A 148 21.68 -12.83 1.74
C LYS A 148 20.37 -12.30 2.24
N VAL A 149 19.33 -12.36 1.40
CA VAL A 149 18.03 -11.76 1.67
C VAL A 149 17.01 -12.86 1.98
N PHE A 150 16.36 -12.73 3.13
CA PHE A 150 15.34 -13.66 3.63
C PHE A 150 13.99 -12.95 3.69
N PRO A 151 12.96 -13.43 2.97
CA PRO A 151 11.63 -12.85 3.05
C PRO A 151 10.99 -13.12 4.41
N ILE A 152 10.30 -12.13 4.97
CA ILE A 152 9.52 -12.25 6.19
C ILE A 152 8.09 -12.61 5.79
N MET A 153 7.77 -13.90 5.82
CA MET A 153 6.48 -14.43 5.37
C MET A 153 5.63 -14.90 6.55
N ILE A 154 4.34 -14.50 6.58
CA ILE A 154 3.32 -15.13 7.42
C ILE A 154 2.22 -15.63 6.49
N LYS A 155 1.97 -16.93 6.46
CA LYS A 155 1.12 -17.59 5.47
C LYS A 155 1.57 -17.20 4.06
N SER A 156 0.73 -16.53 3.29
CA SER A 156 1.01 -16.05 1.92
C SER A 156 1.39 -14.56 1.85
N SER A 157 1.48 -13.86 2.99
CA SER A 157 1.74 -12.42 3.02
C SER A 157 3.20 -12.13 3.33
N ASN A 158 3.80 -11.21 2.55
CA ASN A 158 5.16 -10.73 2.76
C ASN A 158 5.10 -9.45 3.60
N TYR A 159 5.82 -9.43 4.72
CA TYR A 159 5.92 -8.31 5.66
C TYR A 159 7.25 -7.56 5.56
N GLY A 160 8.18 -8.02 4.73
CA GLY A 160 9.48 -7.38 4.53
C GLY A 160 10.58 -8.38 4.26
N TYR A 161 11.81 -7.93 4.42
CA TYR A 161 13.00 -8.73 4.15
C TYR A 161 14.06 -8.48 5.22
N ILE A 162 14.72 -9.56 5.67
CA ILE A 162 15.96 -9.48 6.45
C ILE A 162 17.12 -9.66 5.49
N ALA A 163 18.04 -8.71 5.44
CA ALA A 163 19.26 -8.80 4.67
C ALA A 163 20.46 -8.96 5.60
N VAL A 164 21.21 -10.04 5.44
CA VAL A 164 22.40 -10.37 6.24
C VAL A 164 23.61 -10.35 5.34
N LYS A 165 24.60 -9.55 5.67
CA LYS A 165 25.87 -9.46 4.92
C LYS A 165 26.69 -10.71 5.14
N SER A 166 26.78 -11.57 4.12
CA SER A 166 27.57 -12.80 4.20
C SER A 166 27.98 -13.30 2.81
N LEU A 167 29.26 -13.53 2.64
CA LEU A 167 29.84 -14.11 1.42
C LEU A 167 29.90 -15.66 1.47
N ILE A 168 29.75 -16.25 2.67
CA ILE A 168 29.81 -17.69 2.91
C ILE A 168 28.41 -18.22 3.26
N PRO A 169 28.16 -19.52 3.14
CA PRO A 169 26.94 -20.13 3.66
C PRO A 169 26.75 -19.83 5.14
N LEU A 170 25.52 -19.57 5.55
CA LEU A 170 25.16 -19.37 6.96
C LEU A 170 25.09 -20.74 7.66
N THR A 171 25.50 -20.77 8.92
CA THR A 171 25.44 -21.95 9.77
C THR A 171 24.00 -22.22 10.23
N GLU A 172 23.71 -23.43 10.72
CA GLU A 172 22.40 -23.79 11.28
C GLU A 172 22.01 -22.86 12.45
N LYS A 173 22.94 -22.55 13.34
CA LYS A 173 22.73 -21.61 14.45
C LYS A 173 22.35 -20.19 13.97
N GLU A 174 23.04 -19.69 12.93
CA GLU A 174 22.71 -18.39 12.32
C GLU A 174 21.31 -18.41 11.67
N MET A 175 20.94 -19.53 11.03
CA MET A 175 19.60 -19.66 10.45
C MET A 175 18.51 -19.68 11.52
N ILE A 176 18.73 -20.38 12.66
CA ILE A 176 17.80 -20.34 13.81
C ILE A 176 17.57 -18.91 14.28
N ALA A 177 18.63 -18.12 14.44
CA ALA A 177 18.50 -16.73 14.86
C ALA A 177 17.71 -15.88 13.87
N ILE A 178 17.94 -16.06 12.57
CA ILE A 178 17.21 -15.36 11.51
C ILE A 178 15.72 -15.75 11.52
N GLU A 179 15.39 -17.04 11.69
CA GLU A 179 13.99 -17.48 11.76
C GLU A 179 13.24 -16.86 12.97
N HIS A 180 13.87 -16.79 14.14
CA HIS A 180 13.28 -16.11 15.29
C HIS A 180 13.08 -14.61 15.02
N ALA A 181 14.08 -13.95 14.43
CA ALA A 181 13.98 -12.54 14.08
C ALA A 181 12.87 -12.26 13.03
N LYS A 182 12.68 -13.15 12.05
CA LYS A 182 11.59 -13.04 11.06
C LYS A 182 10.22 -13.01 11.72
N VAL A 183 9.98 -13.91 12.69
CA VAL A 183 8.69 -13.97 13.41
C VAL A 183 8.46 -12.69 14.21
N LEU A 184 9.46 -12.23 14.94
CA LEU A 184 9.33 -11.03 15.78
C LEU A 184 9.20 -9.75 14.93
N ALA A 185 9.97 -9.61 13.85
CA ALA A 185 9.85 -8.50 12.92
C ALA A 185 8.47 -8.45 12.24
N ALA A 186 7.91 -9.62 11.89
CA ALA A 186 6.56 -9.70 11.36
C ALA A 186 5.50 -9.29 12.38
N LEU A 187 5.63 -9.74 13.65
CA LEU A 187 4.72 -9.34 14.75
C LEU A 187 4.78 -7.83 15.00
N GLN A 188 5.99 -7.25 15.05
CA GLN A 188 6.16 -5.81 15.20
C GLN A 188 5.50 -5.03 14.05
N ARG A 189 5.66 -5.53 12.82
CA ARG A 189 5.03 -4.91 11.66
C ARG A 189 3.52 -4.96 11.73
N ILE A 190 2.95 -6.11 12.10
CA ILE A 190 1.51 -6.27 12.29
C ILE A 190 1.01 -5.34 13.40
N ASN A 191 1.70 -5.29 14.54
CA ASN A 191 1.32 -4.39 15.64
C ASN A 191 1.37 -2.92 15.22
N TYR A 192 2.39 -2.51 14.48
CA TYR A 192 2.49 -1.16 13.93
C TYR A 192 1.34 -0.87 12.95
N GLU A 193 1.00 -1.81 12.08
CA GLU A 193 -0.13 -1.68 11.15
C GLU A 193 -1.47 -1.57 11.89
N LEU A 194 -1.71 -2.40 12.91
CA LEU A 194 -2.92 -2.37 13.72
C LEU A 194 -3.02 -1.08 14.54
N ALA A 195 -1.94 -0.62 15.17
CA ALA A 195 -1.92 0.64 15.90
C ALA A 195 -2.20 1.83 14.97
N THR A 196 -1.59 1.84 13.79
CA THR A 196 -1.83 2.87 12.78
C THR A 196 -3.28 2.85 12.31
N GLU A 197 -3.86 1.67 12.10
CA GLU A 197 -5.24 1.50 11.67
C GLU A 197 -6.25 1.92 12.76
N SER A 198 -5.94 1.66 14.04
CA SER A 198 -6.74 2.17 15.18
C SER A 198 -6.76 3.69 15.20
N HIS A 199 -5.61 4.35 15.14
CA HIS A 199 -5.52 5.81 15.08
C HIS A 199 -6.22 6.42 13.86
N TRP A 200 -6.21 5.71 12.72
CA TRP A 200 -6.96 6.17 11.53
C TRP A 200 -8.45 6.07 11.73
N ASN A 201 -8.93 4.98 12.33
CA ASN A 201 -10.34 4.80 12.65
C ASN A 201 -10.83 5.86 13.64
N GLU A 202 -10.06 6.14 14.68
CA GLU A 202 -10.40 7.17 15.67
C GLU A 202 -10.47 8.58 15.05
N ARG A 203 -9.52 8.94 14.16
CA ARG A 203 -9.56 10.21 13.43
C ARG A 203 -10.72 10.27 12.45
N ARG A 204 -11.02 9.17 11.76
CA ARG A 204 -12.17 9.07 10.87
C ARG A 204 -13.47 9.23 11.63
N ASP A 205 -13.62 8.52 12.77
CA ASP A 205 -14.82 8.58 13.60
C ASP A 205 -15.03 10.01 14.14
N LEU A 206 -13.96 10.68 14.56
CA LEU A 206 -14.02 12.08 14.97
C LEU A 206 -14.47 13.00 13.81
N LEU A 207 -13.91 12.82 12.62
CA LEU A 207 -14.30 13.61 11.46
C LEU A 207 -15.74 13.28 11.04
N ASP A 208 -16.16 12.02 11.09
CA ASP A 208 -17.52 11.58 10.79
C ASP A 208 -18.53 12.20 11.78
N ASP A 209 -18.18 12.32 13.07
CA ASP A 209 -18.98 13.06 14.05
C ASP A 209 -19.14 14.53 13.65
N LEU A 210 -18.03 15.18 13.26
CA LEU A 210 -18.01 16.59 12.86
C LEU A 210 -18.84 16.87 11.59
N ILE A 211 -18.78 15.99 10.58
CA ILE A 211 -19.43 16.18 9.28
C ILE A 211 -20.87 15.64 9.22
N SER A 212 -21.27 14.77 10.16
CA SER A 212 -22.59 14.10 10.13
C SER A 212 -23.76 15.04 10.41
N GLY A 213 -23.51 16.13 11.14
CA GLY A 213 -24.56 17.03 11.64
C GLY A 213 -25.47 16.43 12.70
N LYS A 214 -25.08 15.29 13.28
CA LYS A 214 -25.80 14.68 14.41
C LYS A 214 -25.53 15.46 15.69
N PRO A 215 -26.43 15.45 16.67
CA PRO A 215 -26.17 16.03 17.97
C PRO A 215 -24.98 15.30 18.62
N VAL A 216 -23.92 16.00 18.92
CA VAL A 216 -22.72 15.47 19.58
C VAL A 216 -22.43 16.27 20.84
N ASN A 217 -21.75 15.64 21.80
CA ASN A 217 -21.20 16.37 22.93
C ASN A 217 -19.93 17.10 22.50
N TRP A 218 -20.04 18.42 22.32
CA TRP A 218 -18.96 19.27 21.79
C TRP A 218 -17.73 19.31 22.69
N ASP A 219 -17.90 19.22 24.00
CA ASP A 219 -16.74 19.17 24.94
C ASP A 219 -15.93 17.90 24.70
N LEU A 220 -16.59 16.76 24.50
CA LEU A 220 -15.96 15.50 24.22
C LEU A 220 -15.27 15.51 22.84
N VAL A 221 -15.94 16.06 21.83
CA VAL A 221 -15.38 16.18 20.46
C VAL A 221 -14.15 17.10 20.47
N SER A 222 -14.19 18.21 21.21
CA SER A 222 -13.06 19.13 21.36
C SER A 222 -11.88 18.47 22.07
N ALA A 223 -12.13 17.72 23.14
CA ALA A 223 -11.10 16.97 23.85
C ALA A 223 -10.43 15.93 22.92
N ARG A 224 -11.21 15.14 22.19
CA ARG A 224 -10.68 14.18 21.20
C ARG A 224 -9.89 14.86 20.09
N ALA A 225 -10.34 16.00 19.58
CA ALA A 225 -9.62 16.76 18.56
C ALA A 225 -8.25 17.22 19.09
N ALA A 226 -8.20 17.71 20.33
CA ALA A 226 -6.97 18.13 20.99
C ALA A 226 -5.96 16.99 21.18
N GLU A 227 -6.40 15.74 21.43
CA GLU A 227 -5.54 14.55 21.49
C GLU A 227 -4.81 14.31 20.16
N PHE A 228 -5.44 14.66 19.03
CA PHE A 228 -4.82 14.62 17.69
C PHE A 228 -4.03 15.89 17.33
N GLY A 229 -3.88 16.81 18.30
CA GLY A 229 -3.22 18.09 18.09
C GLY A 229 -4.00 19.07 17.21
N PHE A 230 -5.32 18.85 17.02
CA PHE A 230 -6.19 19.69 16.21
C PHE A 230 -7.07 20.57 17.11
N SER A 231 -6.96 21.89 16.94
CA SER A 231 -7.87 22.83 17.63
C SER A 231 -9.14 23.05 16.81
N LEU A 232 -10.28 22.97 17.46
CA LEU A 232 -11.57 23.33 16.85
C LEU A 232 -11.87 24.84 16.92
N GLU A 233 -11.05 25.62 17.61
CA GLU A 233 -11.18 27.07 17.67
C GLU A 233 -10.72 27.74 16.37
N GLY A 234 -11.25 28.93 16.07
CA GLY A 234 -10.94 29.70 14.86
C GLY A 234 -11.63 29.20 13.59
N GLU A 235 -11.39 29.90 12.49
CA GLU A 235 -12.00 29.58 11.20
C GLU A 235 -11.47 28.28 10.62
N LYS A 236 -12.34 27.53 9.95
CA LYS A 236 -12.02 26.24 9.32
C LYS A 236 -12.61 26.18 7.92
N CYS A 237 -11.97 25.45 7.02
CA CYS A 237 -12.58 25.04 5.75
C CYS A 237 -12.52 23.52 5.59
N VAL A 238 -13.47 23.00 4.85
CA VAL A 238 -13.50 21.59 4.44
C VAL A 238 -12.92 21.48 3.04
N CYS A 239 -11.89 20.66 2.90
CA CYS A 239 -11.34 20.29 1.61
C CYS A 239 -11.58 18.81 1.34
N ILE A 240 -12.04 18.48 0.14
CA ILE A 240 -12.21 17.10 -0.32
C ILE A 240 -11.32 16.89 -1.55
N ILE A 241 -10.52 15.83 -1.52
CA ILE A 241 -9.73 15.37 -2.66
C ILE A 241 -10.25 14.00 -3.05
N ASP A 242 -10.78 13.88 -4.26
CA ASP A 242 -11.50 12.70 -4.74
C ASP A 242 -10.82 12.16 -6.00
N ILE A 243 -10.52 10.85 -6.00
CA ILE A 243 -9.92 10.18 -7.16
C ILE A 243 -10.94 10.14 -8.30
N ASP A 244 -10.53 10.62 -9.46
CA ASP A 244 -11.41 10.64 -10.61
C ASP A 244 -11.60 9.23 -11.20
N ARG A 245 -12.85 8.86 -11.45
CA ARG A 245 -13.25 7.56 -12.04
C ARG A 245 -12.62 6.33 -11.38
N TYR A 246 -12.44 6.36 -10.07
CA TYR A 246 -11.77 5.27 -9.36
C TYR A 246 -12.37 3.89 -9.63
N SER A 247 -13.69 3.76 -9.60
CA SER A 247 -14.37 2.49 -9.89
C SER A 247 -14.08 1.97 -11.31
N ALA A 248 -14.03 2.87 -12.30
CA ALA A 248 -13.65 2.50 -13.66
C ALA A 248 -12.17 2.06 -13.75
N TYR A 249 -11.29 2.72 -13.00
CA TYR A 249 -9.89 2.34 -12.89
C TYR A 249 -9.73 0.93 -12.31
N LEU A 250 -10.45 0.59 -11.22
CA LEU A 250 -10.44 -0.73 -10.60
C LEU A 250 -10.86 -1.82 -11.59
N LEU A 251 -11.97 -1.60 -12.30
CA LEU A 251 -12.52 -2.54 -13.29
C LEU A 251 -11.57 -2.74 -14.48
N ARG A 252 -11.03 -1.65 -15.01
CA ARG A 252 -10.11 -1.69 -16.16
C ARG A 252 -8.84 -2.47 -15.86
N ASN A 253 -8.29 -2.31 -14.65
CA ASN A 253 -7.05 -2.96 -14.24
C ASN A 253 -7.28 -4.29 -13.50
N LYS A 254 -8.54 -4.71 -13.33
CA LYS A 254 -8.92 -5.97 -12.65
C LYS A 254 -8.27 -6.09 -11.26
N LEU A 255 -8.20 -4.98 -10.52
CA LEU A 255 -7.58 -4.96 -9.20
C LEU A 255 -8.40 -5.77 -8.21
N THR A 256 -7.72 -6.57 -7.42
CA THR A 256 -8.31 -7.28 -6.28
C THR A 256 -8.68 -6.29 -5.16
N GLU A 257 -9.52 -6.72 -4.22
CA GLU A 257 -9.89 -5.90 -3.06
C GLU A 257 -8.66 -5.47 -2.26
N ARG A 258 -7.68 -6.35 -2.10
CA ARG A 258 -6.41 -6.06 -1.42
C ARG A 258 -5.60 -5.00 -2.15
N GLU A 259 -5.46 -5.09 -3.47
CA GLU A 259 -4.74 -4.11 -4.28
C GLU A 259 -5.46 -2.75 -4.27
N SER A 260 -6.80 -2.75 -4.34
CA SER A 260 -7.63 -1.56 -4.18
C SER A 260 -7.42 -0.88 -2.81
N MET A 261 -7.34 -1.67 -1.73
CA MET A 261 -7.07 -1.16 -0.40
C MET A 261 -5.66 -0.57 -0.30
N MET A 262 -4.65 -1.24 -0.86
CA MET A 262 -3.27 -0.73 -0.90
C MET A 262 -3.17 0.57 -1.70
N PHE A 263 -3.86 0.66 -2.84
CA PHE A 263 -3.91 1.88 -3.66
C PHE A 263 -4.51 3.05 -2.88
N ARG A 264 -5.66 2.85 -2.23
CA ARG A 264 -6.33 3.87 -1.40
C ARG A 264 -5.43 4.32 -0.24
N ARG A 265 -4.74 3.40 0.41
CA ARG A 265 -3.79 3.71 1.49
C ARG A 265 -2.61 4.55 0.97
N SER A 266 -2.05 4.20 -0.18
CA SER A 266 -1.00 4.97 -0.83
C SER A 266 -1.47 6.38 -1.21
N PHE A 267 -2.70 6.50 -1.72
CA PHE A 267 -3.31 7.79 -2.00
C PHE A 267 -3.44 8.66 -0.74
N TYR A 268 -3.90 8.08 0.36
CA TYR A 268 -3.97 8.80 1.64
C TYR A 268 -2.60 9.34 2.08
N HIS A 269 -1.56 8.53 2.02
CA HIS A 269 -0.21 8.97 2.36
C HIS A 269 0.29 10.07 1.41
N ILE A 270 0.07 9.92 0.11
CA ILE A 270 0.44 10.96 -0.87
C ILE A 270 -0.20 12.30 -0.51
N VAL A 271 -1.49 12.31 -0.19
CA VAL A 271 -2.21 13.53 0.18
C VAL A 271 -1.67 14.08 1.49
N GLN A 272 -1.58 13.27 2.53
CA GLN A 272 -1.13 13.69 3.86
C GLN A 272 0.28 14.28 3.83
N ASP A 273 1.23 13.58 3.18
CA ASP A 273 2.61 14.06 3.05
C ASP A 273 2.69 15.35 2.23
N THR A 274 1.88 15.45 1.16
CA THR A 274 1.90 16.63 0.31
C THR A 274 1.32 17.84 1.05
N VAL A 275 0.19 17.66 1.74
CA VAL A 275 -0.42 18.74 2.54
C VAL A 275 0.49 19.16 3.69
N ARG A 276 1.18 18.21 4.34
CA ARG A 276 2.13 18.51 5.41
C ARG A 276 3.35 19.30 4.94
N VAL A 277 3.88 19.00 3.75
CA VAL A 277 5.10 19.62 3.22
C VAL A 277 4.81 20.96 2.54
N TYR A 278 3.70 21.06 1.81
CA TYR A 278 3.36 22.22 0.97
C TYR A 278 2.21 23.06 1.53
N GLY A 279 1.60 22.63 2.62
CA GLY A 279 0.67 23.41 3.40
C GLY A 279 1.40 24.47 4.25
N HIS A 280 0.65 25.22 5.03
CA HIS A 280 1.24 26.21 5.93
C HIS A 280 2.01 25.54 7.06
N ILE A 281 3.26 25.99 7.32
CA ILE A 281 4.15 25.39 8.34
C ILE A 281 3.50 25.54 9.72
N GLY A 282 3.42 24.43 10.47
CA GLY A 282 2.89 24.41 11.84
C GLY A 282 1.39 24.23 11.97
N LEU A 283 0.64 24.10 10.87
CA LEU A 283 -0.79 23.81 10.93
C LEU A 283 -1.04 22.29 11.02
N ASN A 284 -1.87 21.92 11.97
CA ASN A 284 -2.40 20.57 12.07
C ASN A 284 -3.72 20.47 11.32
N PHE A 285 -3.88 19.38 10.55
CA PHE A 285 -5.08 19.06 9.79
C PHE A 285 -5.74 17.83 10.37
N LEU A 286 -7.05 17.83 10.47
CA LEU A 286 -7.79 16.61 10.71
C LEU A 286 -8.10 15.97 9.37
N THR A 287 -7.57 14.76 9.13
CA THR A 287 -7.73 14.05 7.85
C THR A 287 -8.38 12.70 8.07
N ALA A 288 -9.32 12.35 7.20
CA ALA A 288 -9.89 11.02 7.15
C ALA A 288 -10.08 10.56 5.71
N GLN A 289 -10.03 9.25 5.52
CA GLN A 289 -10.30 8.62 4.24
C GLN A 289 -11.69 7.97 4.26
N GLN A 290 -12.50 8.30 3.26
CA GLN A 290 -13.77 7.64 2.98
C GLN A 290 -13.74 7.09 1.56
N ASN A 291 -13.54 5.79 1.42
CA ASN A 291 -13.38 5.11 0.14
C ASN A 291 -12.24 5.70 -0.71
N ASP A 292 -12.59 6.32 -1.83
CA ASP A 292 -11.72 7.00 -2.80
C ASP A 292 -11.54 8.50 -2.55
N LYS A 293 -12.07 9.00 -1.44
CA LYS A 293 -12.03 10.42 -1.06
C LYS A 293 -11.19 10.61 0.19
N ILE A 294 -10.47 11.71 0.23
CA ILE A 294 -9.81 12.21 1.43
C ILE A 294 -10.46 13.52 1.81
N ILE A 295 -10.92 13.56 3.04
CA ILE A 295 -11.56 14.72 3.64
C ILE A 295 -10.53 15.34 4.58
N LEU A 296 -10.33 16.65 4.44
CA LEU A 296 -9.46 17.42 5.30
C LEU A 296 -10.30 18.55 5.93
N LEU A 297 -10.21 18.65 7.24
CA LEU A 297 -10.65 19.82 7.96
C LEU A 297 -9.40 20.65 8.26
N CYS A 298 -9.34 21.83 7.66
CA CYS A 298 -8.16 22.70 7.66
C CYS A 298 -8.44 23.95 8.47
N PRO A 299 -7.51 24.42 9.31
CA PRO A 299 -7.55 25.79 9.78
C PRO A 299 -7.52 26.75 8.59
N SER A 300 -8.30 27.83 8.67
CA SER A 300 -8.40 28.86 7.63
C SER A 300 -8.49 30.25 8.27
N GLY A 301 -8.50 31.29 7.46
CA GLY A 301 -8.55 32.69 7.86
C GLY A 301 -7.59 33.54 7.05
N ASP A 302 -7.63 34.87 7.25
CA ASP A 302 -6.89 35.85 6.43
C ASP A 302 -5.36 35.63 6.43
N ASP A 303 -4.81 35.13 7.52
CA ASP A 303 -3.36 34.84 7.69
C ASP A 303 -2.92 33.47 7.17
N ILE A 304 -3.87 32.60 6.75
CA ILE A 304 -3.61 31.22 6.35
C ILE A 304 -3.90 31.05 4.86
N SER A 305 -2.89 31.21 4.03
CA SER A 305 -3.02 31.00 2.58
C SER A 305 -2.42 29.63 2.19
N MET A 306 -3.27 28.74 1.70
CA MET A 306 -2.84 27.47 1.10
C MET A 306 -2.98 27.50 -0.42
N ASP A 307 -1.89 27.21 -1.12
CA ASP A 307 -1.91 27.05 -2.58
C ASP A 307 -2.41 25.64 -2.96
N TRP A 308 -3.73 25.49 -2.92
CA TRP A 308 -4.39 24.22 -3.25
C TRP A 308 -4.16 23.77 -4.69
N ASP A 309 -3.94 24.68 -5.63
CA ASP A 309 -3.67 24.34 -7.03
C ASP A 309 -2.29 23.70 -7.15
N LYS A 310 -1.30 24.22 -6.44
CA LYS A 310 0.03 23.61 -6.34
C LYS A 310 -0.02 22.25 -5.64
N ILE A 311 -0.74 22.16 -4.52
CA ILE A 311 -0.91 20.93 -3.75
C ILE A 311 -1.54 19.84 -4.64
N LEU A 312 -2.64 20.14 -5.30
CA LEU A 312 -3.33 19.19 -6.18
C LEU A 312 -2.45 18.75 -7.35
N ARG A 313 -1.71 19.67 -7.97
CA ARG A 313 -0.77 19.35 -9.05
C ARG A 313 0.25 18.31 -8.60
N ILE A 314 0.87 18.47 -7.42
CA ILE A 314 1.85 17.54 -6.87
C ILE A 314 1.20 16.20 -6.54
N ILE A 315 0.00 16.20 -5.98
CA ILE A 315 -0.77 14.98 -5.70
C ILE A 315 -1.02 14.21 -6.99
N ARG A 316 -1.44 14.89 -8.06
CA ARG A 316 -1.71 14.28 -9.38
C ARG A 316 -0.44 13.68 -10.00
N GLU A 317 0.69 14.36 -9.92
CA GLU A 317 1.97 13.85 -10.39
C GLU A 317 2.38 12.55 -9.67
N LYS A 318 2.24 12.53 -8.34
CA LYS A 318 2.53 11.34 -7.54
C LYS A 318 1.52 10.22 -7.80
N LEU A 319 0.24 10.56 -7.94
CA LEU A 319 -0.84 9.61 -8.22
C LEU A 319 -0.69 8.97 -9.60
N GLY A 320 -0.27 9.75 -10.60
CA GLY A 320 0.02 9.25 -11.95
C GLY A 320 1.17 8.24 -12.00
N LYS A 321 2.11 8.32 -11.04
CA LYS A 321 3.17 7.29 -10.88
C LYS A 321 2.66 6.03 -10.21
N LEU A 322 1.64 6.14 -9.36
CA LEU A 322 1.03 5.01 -8.66
C LEU A 322 0.08 4.21 -9.58
N GLY A 323 -0.66 4.94 -10.44
CA GLY A 323 -1.60 4.34 -11.38
C GLY A 323 -1.69 5.14 -12.68
N ASN A 324 -1.41 4.51 -13.81
CA ASN A 324 -1.38 5.20 -15.10
C ASN A 324 -2.77 5.75 -15.48
N GLY A 325 -2.84 7.05 -15.72
CA GLY A 325 -4.06 7.77 -16.10
C GLY A 325 -5.01 8.07 -14.93
N VAL A 326 -4.59 7.90 -13.67
CA VAL A 326 -5.39 8.28 -12.51
C VAL A 326 -5.13 9.76 -12.17
N THR A 327 -6.22 10.51 -11.97
CA THR A 327 -6.19 11.91 -11.53
C THR A 327 -7.06 12.10 -10.30
N ALA A 328 -7.05 13.30 -9.72
CA ALA A 328 -7.89 13.67 -8.59
C ALA A 328 -8.42 15.08 -8.75
N THR A 329 -9.66 15.28 -8.31
CA THR A 329 -10.33 16.57 -8.25
C THR A 329 -10.37 17.05 -6.81
N CYS A 330 -10.17 18.36 -6.58
CA CYS A 330 -10.16 18.99 -5.27
C CYS A 330 -11.28 20.02 -5.15
N ALA A 331 -12.04 19.97 -4.07
CA ALA A 331 -13.07 20.96 -3.75
C ALA A 331 -12.86 21.54 -2.35
N ILE A 332 -13.06 22.85 -2.21
CA ILE A 332 -12.82 23.59 -0.98
C ILE A 332 -14.05 24.44 -0.66
N SER A 333 -14.59 24.28 0.55
CA SER A 333 -15.69 25.10 1.05
C SER A 333 -15.23 26.54 1.35
N ASN A 334 -16.19 27.43 1.55
CA ASN A 334 -15.91 28.69 2.24
C ASN A 334 -15.49 28.43 3.69
N ASP A 335 -14.87 29.42 4.30
CA ASP A 335 -14.49 29.40 5.69
C ASP A 335 -15.74 29.40 6.58
N VAL A 336 -15.72 28.57 7.61
CA VAL A 336 -16.76 28.49 8.63
C VAL A 336 -16.18 28.92 9.98
N LYS A 337 -16.91 29.79 10.69
CA LYS A 337 -16.52 30.27 12.01
C LYS A 337 -17.08 29.42 13.14
N ASN A 338 -18.16 28.73 12.86
CA ASN A 338 -18.84 27.89 13.82
C ASN A 338 -18.72 26.42 13.42
N ILE A 339 -18.32 25.57 14.35
CA ILE A 339 -18.22 24.11 14.17
C ILE A 339 -19.54 23.51 13.69
N MET A 340 -20.69 24.08 14.09
CA MET A 340 -22.01 23.63 13.66
C MET A 340 -22.25 23.79 12.15
N GLU A 341 -21.44 24.58 11.46
CA GLU A 341 -21.52 24.79 10.01
C GLU A 341 -20.68 23.77 9.22
N ILE A 342 -19.79 23.04 9.89
CA ILE A 342 -18.93 22.01 9.24
C ILE A 342 -19.75 21.00 8.42
N PRO A 343 -20.90 20.46 8.91
CA PRO A 343 -21.70 19.55 8.11
C PRO A 343 -22.22 20.15 6.80
N HIS A 344 -22.56 21.44 6.82
CA HIS A 344 -22.99 22.16 5.61
C HIS A 344 -21.82 22.39 4.67
N ALA A 345 -20.67 22.83 5.19
CA ALA A 345 -19.43 23.00 4.41
C ALA A 345 -18.99 21.70 3.73
N TYR A 346 -19.10 20.58 4.44
CA TYR A 346 -18.82 19.25 3.88
C TYR A 346 -19.75 18.88 2.73
N LYS A 347 -21.06 19.04 2.91
CA LYS A 347 -22.05 18.79 1.84
C LYS A 347 -21.78 19.68 0.61
N THR A 348 -21.45 20.93 0.85
CA THR A 348 -21.11 21.87 -0.22
C THR A 348 -19.84 21.43 -0.95
N ALA A 349 -18.76 21.05 -0.22
CA ALA A 349 -17.53 20.57 -0.83
C ALA A 349 -17.75 19.26 -1.64
N GLN A 350 -18.59 18.34 -1.14
CA GLN A 350 -18.98 17.14 -1.90
C GLN A 350 -19.69 17.50 -3.20
N HIS A 351 -20.60 18.44 -3.15
CA HIS A 351 -21.34 18.90 -4.31
C HIS A 351 -20.41 19.58 -5.34
N LEU A 352 -19.46 20.37 -4.87
CA LEU A 352 -18.46 21.04 -5.69
C LEU A 352 -17.57 20.06 -6.49
N ILE A 353 -17.26 18.86 -5.96
CA ILE A 353 -16.54 17.83 -6.73
C ILE A 353 -17.32 17.46 -8.00
N THR A 354 -18.62 17.21 -7.87
CA THR A 354 -19.49 16.86 -9.01
C THR A 354 -19.60 18.03 -9.98
N LEU A 355 -19.76 19.21 -9.45
CA LEU A 355 -19.85 20.45 -10.22
C LEU A 355 -18.56 20.75 -11.00
N SER A 356 -17.40 20.60 -10.34
CA SER A 356 -16.09 20.78 -10.96
C SER A 356 -15.91 19.86 -12.18
N ARG A 357 -16.28 18.59 -12.02
CA ARG A 357 -16.17 17.59 -13.10
C ARG A 357 -17.08 17.92 -14.30
N LYS A 358 -18.25 18.51 -14.03
CA LYS A 358 -19.17 18.96 -15.10
C LYS A 358 -18.61 20.16 -15.86
N ILE A 359 -18.06 21.15 -15.13
CA ILE A 359 -17.66 22.44 -15.71
C ILE A 359 -16.26 22.38 -16.34
N TYR A 360 -15.30 21.84 -15.59
CA TYR A 360 -13.88 21.87 -15.94
C TYR A 360 -13.31 20.52 -16.36
N GLY A 361 -14.07 19.45 -16.15
CA GLY A 361 -13.57 18.09 -16.31
C GLY A 361 -12.85 17.60 -15.05
N GLU A 362 -12.04 16.56 -15.24
CA GLU A 362 -11.30 15.90 -14.17
C GLU A 362 -9.99 16.62 -13.81
N GLY A 363 -9.55 16.44 -12.58
CA GLY A 363 -8.23 16.91 -12.15
C GLY A 363 -8.14 18.42 -11.90
N HIS A 364 -9.21 19.09 -11.52
CA HIS A 364 -9.24 20.52 -11.25
C HIS A 364 -9.49 20.82 -9.77
N THR A 365 -9.06 22.01 -9.34
CA THR A 365 -9.41 22.57 -8.03
C THR A 365 -10.61 23.50 -8.20
N ILE A 366 -11.62 23.37 -7.35
CA ILE A 366 -12.76 24.30 -7.30
C ILE A 366 -12.91 24.83 -5.87
N ARG A 367 -13.07 26.13 -5.74
CA ARG A 367 -13.40 26.78 -4.46
C ARG A 367 -14.85 27.23 -4.50
N GLN A 368 -15.53 27.13 -3.37
CA GLN A 368 -16.94 27.52 -3.26
C GLN A 368 -17.17 28.95 -3.75
N LYS A 369 -16.31 29.89 -3.36
CA LYS A 369 -16.39 31.30 -3.78
C LYS A 369 -16.35 31.50 -5.30
N ASP A 370 -15.62 30.66 -6.03
CA ASP A 370 -15.48 30.73 -7.48
C ASP A 370 -16.64 30.02 -8.20
N ALA A 371 -17.40 29.21 -7.45
CA ALA A 371 -18.51 28.39 -7.94
C ALA A 371 -19.89 28.94 -7.57
N GLU A 372 -19.99 30.06 -6.86
CA GLU A 372 -21.28 30.59 -6.35
C GLU A 372 -22.32 30.77 -7.45
N LEU A 373 -21.92 31.32 -8.60
CA LEU A 373 -22.81 31.44 -9.74
C LEU A 373 -23.40 30.10 -10.17
N TYR A 374 -22.58 29.06 -10.29
CA TYR A 374 -23.02 27.75 -10.72
C TYR A 374 -23.92 27.07 -9.68
N LEU A 375 -23.64 27.25 -8.39
CA LEU A 375 -24.50 26.77 -7.30
C LEU A 375 -25.90 27.39 -7.30
N ILE A 376 -26.02 28.63 -7.79
CA ILE A 376 -27.32 29.32 -8.00
C ILE A 376 -27.98 28.75 -9.25
N LEU A 377 -27.24 28.60 -10.34
CA LEU A 377 -27.76 28.21 -11.65
C LEU A 377 -28.21 26.74 -11.70
N GLU A 378 -27.65 25.85 -10.90
CA GLU A 378 -28.09 24.44 -10.82
C GLU A 378 -29.56 24.28 -10.38
N LYS A 379 -30.15 25.29 -9.80
CA LYS A 379 -31.59 25.32 -9.48
C LYS A 379 -32.47 25.50 -10.72
N ILE A 380 -31.85 25.85 -11.86
CA ILE A 380 -32.55 25.98 -13.14
C ILE A 380 -32.61 24.59 -13.79
N ASP A 381 -33.80 24.01 -13.82
CA ASP A 381 -34.03 22.72 -14.43
C ASP A 381 -34.12 22.80 -15.98
N SER A 382 -34.08 21.63 -16.64
CA SER A 382 -34.19 21.54 -18.10
C SER A 382 -35.51 22.06 -18.64
N ILE A 383 -36.60 21.99 -17.88
CA ILE A 383 -37.92 22.49 -18.26
C ILE A 383 -37.91 24.01 -18.27
N SER A 384 -37.36 24.61 -17.23
CA SER A 384 -37.18 26.08 -17.14
C SER A 384 -36.31 26.59 -18.29
N LEU A 385 -35.22 25.91 -18.62
CA LEU A 385 -34.34 26.27 -19.73
C LEU A 385 -35.06 26.12 -21.10
N SER A 386 -35.86 25.07 -21.30
CA SER A 386 -36.61 24.84 -22.54
C SER A 386 -37.74 25.84 -22.82
N ASN A 387 -38.12 26.62 -21.80
CA ASN A 387 -39.10 27.70 -21.88
C ASN A 387 -38.49 29.09 -21.76
N SER A 388 -37.14 29.17 -21.70
CA SER A 388 -36.41 30.43 -21.52
C SER A 388 -36.17 31.18 -22.84
N LEU A 389 -35.59 32.37 -22.72
CA LEU A 389 -35.14 33.19 -23.85
C LEU A 389 -34.15 32.44 -24.78
N LEU A 390 -33.40 31.47 -24.26
CA LEU A 390 -32.45 30.67 -25.04
C LEU A 390 -33.16 29.51 -25.83
N ALA A 391 -34.39 29.18 -25.47
CA ALA A 391 -35.11 28.05 -26.06
C ALA A 391 -35.20 28.06 -27.62
N PRO A 392 -35.48 29.19 -28.27
CA PRO A 392 -35.51 29.23 -29.74
C PRO A 392 -34.16 28.91 -30.37
N VAL A 393 -33.06 29.32 -29.71
CA VAL A 393 -31.71 29.00 -30.17
C VAL A 393 -31.45 27.52 -30.02
N LEU A 394 -31.83 26.91 -28.91
CA LEU A 394 -31.66 25.47 -28.63
C LEU A 394 -32.45 24.56 -29.58
N ARG A 395 -33.59 25.04 -30.11
CA ARG A 395 -34.42 24.34 -31.11
C ARG A 395 -34.00 24.60 -32.55
N SER A 396 -33.04 25.48 -32.78
CA SER A 396 -32.55 25.83 -34.14
C SER A 396 -31.72 24.68 -34.74
N LYS A 397 -31.84 24.53 -36.10
CA LYS A 397 -30.94 23.62 -36.84
C LYS A 397 -29.48 24.04 -36.75
N LYS A 398 -29.19 25.31 -36.41
CA LYS A 398 -27.84 25.88 -36.25
C LYS A 398 -27.48 26.07 -34.77
N LYS A 399 -28.05 25.25 -33.87
CA LYS A 399 -27.89 25.34 -32.44
C LYS A 399 -26.44 25.54 -32.05
N ASP A 400 -25.53 24.66 -32.46
CA ASP A 400 -24.13 24.64 -32.04
C ASP A 400 -23.39 25.90 -32.52
N GLU A 401 -23.65 26.34 -33.76
CA GLU A 401 -23.09 27.56 -34.31
C GLU A 401 -23.54 28.81 -33.51
N TYR A 402 -24.82 28.87 -33.17
CA TYR A 402 -25.37 30.00 -32.42
C TYR A 402 -24.96 30.01 -30.95
N LEU A 403 -24.90 28.86 -30.31
CA LEU A 403 -24.39 28.74 -28.94
C LEU A 403 -22.92 29.17 -28.86
N LEU A 404 -22.09 28.71 -29.79
CA LEU A 404 -20.68 29.10 -29.86
C LEU A 404 -20.54 30.59 -30.12
N THR A 405 -21.36 31.17 -31.03
CA THR A 405 -21.39 32.60 -31.32
C THR A 405 -21.75 33.42 -30.09
N LEU A 406 -22.83 33.06 -29.37
CA LEU A 406 -23.26 33.74 -28.14
C LEU A 406 -22.21 33.66 -27.04
N ARG A 407 -21.66 32.48 -26.79
CA ARG A 407 -20.61 32.25 -25.77
C ARG A 407 -19.41 33.15 -26.03
N THR A 408 -18.90 33.16 -27.27
CA THR A 408 -17.74 33.98 -27.63
C THR A 408 -18.04 35.47 -27.57
N TYR A 409 -19.22 35.88 -28.04
CA TYR A 409 -19.64 37.29 -28.00
C TYR A 409 -19.74 37.83 -26.58
N LEU A 410 -20.38 37.10 -25.69
CA LEU A 410 -20.54 37.50 -24.30
C LEU A 410 -19.23 37.41 -23.52
N ALA A 411 -18.36 36.45 -23.82
CA ALA A 411 -17.02 36.34 -23.24
C ALA A 411 -16.04 37.42 -23.70
N CYS A 412 -16.33 38.13 -24.78
CA CYS A 412 -15.59 39.30 -25.27
C CYS A 412 -16.29 40.63 -24.90
N ASP A 413 -16.99 40.70 -23.78
CA ASP A 413 -17.74 41.87 -23.34
C ASP A 413 -18.61 42.48 -24.42
N SER A 414 -19.19 41.67 -25.26
CA SER A 414 -20.02 42.04 -26.41
C SER A 414 -19.25 42.77 -27.51
N ASN A 415 -17.94 42.62 -27.60
CA ASN A 415 -17.12 43.17 -28.68
C ASN A 415 -17.19 42.26 -29.92
N VAL A 416 -17.90 42.74 -30.96
CA VAL A 416 -18.12 41.97 -32.19
C VAL A 416 -16.81 41.69 -32.93
N SER A 417 -15.85 42.62 -32.95
CA SER A 417 -14.59 42.46 -33.68
C SER A 417 -13.69 41.44 -33.02
N GLU A 418 -13.54 41.51 -31.70
CA GLU A 418 -12.78 40.52 -30.93
C GLU A 418 -13.40 39.14 -30.96
N ALA A 419 -14.72 39.03 -30.84
CA ALA A 419 -15.43 37.79 -30.94
C ALA A 419 -15.30 37.15 -32.33
N ALA A 420 -15.32 37.96 -33.41
CA ALA A 420 -15.11 37.48 -34.77
C ALA A 420 -13.68 36.92 -34.97
N GLU A 421 -12.67 37.61 -34.42
CA GLU A 421 -11.28 37.16 -34.45
C GLU A 421 -11.10 35.80 -33.70
N LYS A 422 -11.65 35.68 -32.48
CA LYS A 422 -11.60 34.41 -31.72
C LYS A 422 -12.30 33.26 -32.39
N LEU A 423 -13.33 33.54 -33.23
CA LEU A 423 -14.03 32.49 -34.00
C LEU A 423 -13.43 32.28 -35.39
N PHE A 424 -12.37 33.00 -35.76
CA PHE A 424 -11.74 32.96 -37.09
C PHE A 424 -12.73 33.21 -38.21
N ILE A 425 -13.69 34.18 -38.03
CA ILE A 425 -14.67 34.59 -39.02
C ILE A 425 -14.59 36.11 -39.29
N HIS A 426 -15.12 36.53 -40.45
CA HIS A 426 -15.20 37.96 -40.75
C HIS A 426 -16.21 38.67 -39.83
N ARG A 427 -15.94 39.91 -39.46
CA ARG A 427 -16.80 40.73 -38.62
C ARG A 427 -18.26 40.79 -39.13
N ASN A 428 -18.46 40.88 -40.45
CA ASN A 428 -19.80 40.92 -41.06
C ASN A 428 -20.55 39.58 -40.83
N THR A 429 -19.84 38.44 -40.87
CA THR A 429 -20.42 37.11 -40.57
C THR A 429 -20.85 37.05 -39.10
N MET A 430 -20.04 37.60 -38.19
CA MET A 430 -20.39 37.68 -36.77
C MET A 430 -21.65 38.53 -36.55
N GLN A 431 -21.70 39.72 -37.17
CA GLN A 431 -22.90 40.59 -37.10
C GLN A 431 -24.13 39.92 -37.69
N TYR A 432 -23.97 39.19 -38.81
CA TYR A 432 -25.09 38.44 -39.44
C TYR A 432 -25.62 37.36 -38.45
N ARG A 433 -24.74 36.55 -37.86
CA ARG A 433 -25.13 35.53 -36.86
C ARG A 433 -25.85 36.15 -35.68
N LEU A 434 -25.35 37.24 -35.09
CA LEU A 434 -26.00 37.95 -33.98
C LEU A 434 -27.40 38.46 -34.37
N LYS A 435 -27.57 39.05 -35.57
CA LYS A 435 -28.89 39.43 -36.09
C LYS A 435 -29.87 38.28 -36.27
N GLN A 436 -29.37 37.10 -36.67
CA GLN A 436 -30.23 35.92 -36.77
C GLN A 436 -30.64 35.41 -35.39
N ILE A 437 -29.73 35.44 -34.40
CA ILE A 437 -30.04 35.07 -33.04
C ILE A 437 -31.07 36.08 -32.45
N GLU A 438 -30.88 37.37 -32.63
CA GLU A 438 -31.79 38.42 -32.18
C GLU A 438 -33.22 38.22 -32.75
N LYS A 439 -33.34 37.82 -33.99
CA LYS A 439 -34.64 37.48 -34.60
C LYS A 439 -35.27 36.23 -33.96
N LEU A 440 -34.46 35.26 -33.60
CA LEU A 440 -34.96 34.03 -32.97
C LEU A 440 -35.45 34.28 -31.54
N ILE A 441 -34.70 35.06 -30.73
CA ILE A 441 -35.05 35.32 -29.36
C ILE A 441 -36.11 36.42 -29.21
N GLY A 442 -36.30 37.24 -30.21
CA GLY A 442 -37.31 38.33 -30.20
C GLY A 442 -36.96 39.50 -29.29
N GLN A 443 -35.70 39.61 -28.86
CA GLN A 443 -35.21 40.64 -27.94
C GLN A 443 -33.94 41.29 -28.48
N PRO A 444 -33.71 42.59 -28.28
CA PRO A 444 -32.52 43.26 -28.77
C PRO A 444 -31.26 42.77 -28.04
N MET A 445 -30.24 42.43 -28.83
CA MET A 445 -28.95 41.96 -28.28
C MET A 445 -28.16 43.05 -27.57
N ASP A 446 -28.48 44.31 -27.75
CA ASP A 446 -27.79 45.44 -27.09
C ASP A 446 -28.28 45.71 -25.65
N SER A 447 -29.46 45.19 -25.29
CA SER A 447 -30.01 45.35 -23.92
C SER A 447 -29.10 44.65 -22.89
N ALA A 448 -28.77 45.35 -21.81
CA ALA A 448 -28.01 44.80 -20.70
C ALA A 448 -28.75 43.59 -20.04
N GLU A 449 -30.07 43.69 -19.92
CA GLU A 449 -30.90 42.61 -19.37
C GLU A 449 -30.84 41.39 -20.25
N THR A 450 -30.97 41.53 -21.59
CA THR A 450 -30.90 40.43 -22.56
C THR A 450 -29.53 39.74 -22.50
N LYS A 451 -28.44 40.53 -22.48
CA LYS A 451 -27.07 40.00 -22.39
C LYS A 451 -26.87 39.20 -21.08
N THR A 452 -27.26 39.78 -19.95
CA THR A 452 -27.12 39.13 -18.64
C THR A 452 -27.93 37.86 -18.58
N LEU A 453 -29.19 37.91 -19.03
CA LEU A 453 -30.05 36.72 -19.01
C LEU A 453 -29.52 35.62 -19.96
N LEU A 454 -29.09 35.93 -21.16
CA LEU A 454 -28.48 34.99 -22.08
C LEU A 454 -27.20 34.38 -21.52
N TRP A 455 -26.36 35.18 -20.87
CA TRP A 455 -25.14 34.71 -20.22
C TRP A 455 -25.44 33.70 -19.11
N LEU A 456 -26.41 34.02 -18.22
CA LEU A 456 -26.86 33.10 -17.15
C LEU A 456 -27.45 31.81 -17.72
N LEU A 457 -28.30 31.91 -18.76
CA LEU A 457 -28.90 30.74 -19.40
C LEU A 457 -27.88 29.86 -20.12
N LEU A 458 -26.86 30.44 -20.74
CA LEU A 458 -25.74 29.68 -21.33
C LEU A 458 -24.95 28.96 -20.27
N LYS A 459 -24.67 29.59 -19.14
CA LYS A 459 -23.99 28.96 -18.01
C LYS A 459 -24.84 27.86 -17.39
N ALA A 460 -26.15 28.04 -17.24
CA ALA A 460 -27.07 27.00 -16.81
C ALA A 460 -27.11 25.82 -17.80
N HIS A 461 -27.06 26.08 -19.10
CA HIS A 461 -27.01 25.05 -20.13
C HIS A 461 -25.72 24.21 -20.10
N GLU A 462 -24.61 24.76 -19.63
CA GLU A 462 -23.36 24.03 -19.42
C GLU A 462 -23.44 23.01 -18.28
N LEU A 463 -24.40 23.19 -17.35
CA LEU A 463 -24.61 22.32 -16.20
C LEU A 463 -25.56 21.13 -16.47
N LEU A 464 -26.34 21.18 -17.58
CA LEU A 464 -27.26 20.12 -17.98
C LEU A 464 -26.60 19.13 -18.92
#